data_25393bf4679cf4ace8dfba55dbb5ffa4
#
_entry.id   25393bf4679cf4ace8dfba55dbb5ffa4
#
_cell.length_a   1.000
_cell.length_b   1.000
_cell.length_c   1.000
_cell.angle_alpha   90.00
_cell.angle_beta   90.00
_cell.angle_gamma   90.00
#
_symmetry.space_group_name_H-M   'P 1'
#
loop_
_entity.id
_entity.type
_entity.pdbx_description
1 polymer ?
#
loop_
_entity_poly.entity_id
_entity_poly.type
_entity_poly.pdbx_seq_one_letter_code
_entity_poly.pdbx_strand_id
1 'polypeptide(L)'
;EISTAAETGGSALEEMVRLIGEVSRSGASVNAAVNNLASSVSGITGFVNTITQIADQTNLLALNAAIEAARAGEAGRGFAVVAEEVRKLAEESNRAASEVGRVIGEISQKTEHALADQKGSVEQIRQLVVRAKETKAVIDDVVLKVGAITENVQSIAATMQEQSASAEEMTAGMDHVARSGAEIAEQVENINRSMDEQGRMTESIASTAVDLVDLSEELQRSVARFKTTAEGTGLALKK
;
A
#
# COMPACT_ATOMS: atom_id res chain seq x y z
N GLU A 1 -5.96 -5.55 -12.75
CA GLU A 1 -6.05 -4.06 -12.87
C GLU A 1 -5.12 -3.35 -11.87
N ILE A 2 -5.18 -3.62 -10.56
CA ILE A 2 -4.33 -2.97 -9.56
C ILE A 2 -2.84 -3.28 -9.81
N SER A 3 -2.49 -4.54 -10.13
CA SER A 3 -1.12 -4.93 -10.46
C SER A 3 -0.60 -4.17 -11.67
N THR A 4 -1.39 -4.08 -12.74
CA THR A 4 -1.03 -3.35 -13.96
C THR A 4 -0.87 -1.85 -13.70
N ALA A 5 -1.75 -1.27 -12.86
CA ALA A 5 -1.65 0.13 -12.46
C ALA A 5 -0.38 0.39 -11.63
N ALA A 6 -0.03 -0.51 -10.70
CA ALA A 6 1.17 -0.41 -9.89
C ALA A 6 2.46 -0.56 -10.74
N GLU A 7 2.50 -1.50 -11.69
CA GLU A 7 3.61 -1.66 -12.64
C GLU A 7 3.78 -0.39 -13.50
N THR A 8 2.68 0.16 -14.01
CA THR A 8 2.70 1.42 -14.77
C THR A 8 3.21 2.58 -13.92
N GLY A 9 2.74 2.67 -12.66
CA GLY A 9 3.22 3.65 -11.69
C GLY A 9 4.71 3.51 -11.37
N GLY A 10 5.19 2.28 -11.22
CA GLY A 10 6.61 1.96 -11.03
C GLY A 10 7.48 2.43 -12.21
N SER A 11 7.05 2.12 -13.43
CA SER A 11 7.74 2.56 -14.66
C SER A 11 7.76 4.09 -14.80
N ALA A 12 6.65 4.77 -14.48
CA ALA A 12 6.58 6.23 -14.48
C ALA A 12 7.54 6.86 -13.47
N LEU A 13 7.72 6.25 -12.28
CA LEU A 13 8.69 6.70 -11.29
C LEU A 13 10.15 6.51 -11.75
N GLU A 14 10.47 5.41 -12.41
CA GLU A 14 11.81 5.19 -13.01
C GLU A 14 12.13 6.25 -14.04
N GLU A 15 11.18 6.57 -14.91
CA GLU A 15 11.32 7.65 -15.88
C GLU A 15 11.47 9.02 -15.20
N MET A 16 10.72 9.28 -14.14
CA MET A 16 10.86 10.51 -13.34
C MET A 16 12.26 10.61 -12.73
N VAL A 17 12.81 9.55 -12.15
CA VAL A 17 14.18 9.54 -11.59
C VAL A 17 15.22 9.81 -12.69
N ARG A 18 15.02 9.24 -13.87
CA ARG A 18 15.89 9.53 -15.04
C ARG A 18 15.87 11.00 -15.44
N LEU A 19 14.68 11.60 -15.57
CA LEU A 19 14.50 13.02 -15.88
C LEU A 19 15.11 13.92 -14.81
N ILE A 20 14.92 13.62 -13.54
CA ILE A 20 15.53 14.34 -12.42
C ILE A 20 17.08 14.28 -12.54
N GLY A 21 17.63 13.15 -12.95
CA GLY A 21 19.05 13.00 -13.21
C GLY A 21 19.55 13.90 -14.35
N GLU A 22 18.77 14.11 -15.39
CA GLU A 22 19.08 15.04 -16.49
C GLU A 22 19.02 16.50 -16.03
N VAL A 23 17.98 16.87 -15.27
CA VAL A 23 17.86 18.21 -14.66
C VAL A 23 19.05 18.50 -13.73
N SER A 24 19.47 17.51 -12.92
CA SER A 24 20.66 17.64 -12.07
C SER A 24 21.93 17.93 -12.87
N ARG A 25 22.15 17.21 -13.97
CA ARG A 25 23.29 17.46 -14.87
C ARG A 25 23.25 18.83 -15.52
N SER A 26 22.07 19.24 -15.98
CA SER A 26 21.86 20.59 -16.54
C SER A 26 22.13 21.66 -15.49
N GLY A 27 21.66 21.48 -14.26
CA GLY A 27 21.95 22.36 -13.14
C GLY A 27 23.44 22.51 -12.84
N ALA A 28 24.20 21.41 -12.88
CA ALA A 28 25.65 21.44 -12.73
C ALA A 28 26.32 22.25 -13.83
N SER A 29 25.87 22.15 -15.08
CA SER A 29 26.38 22.95 -16.23
C SER A 29 26.07 24.42 -16.04
N VAL A 30 24.87 24.79 -15.61
CA VAL A 30 24.50 26.18 -15.30
C VAL A 30 25.37 26.75 -14.19
N ASN A 31 25.61 25.96 -13.11
CA ASN A 31 26.49 26.38 -12.02
C ASN A 31 27.91 26.69 -12.53
N ALA A 32 28.46 25.82 -13.36
CA ALA A 32 29.79 26.07 -13.97
C ALA A 32 29.81 27.35 -14.83
N ALA A 33 28.77 27.60 -15.63
CA ALA A 33 28.65 28.80 -16.43
C ALA A 33 28.55 30.07 -15.59
N VAL A 34 27.78 30.05 -14.50
CA VAL A 34 27.63 31.20 -13.59
C VAL A 34 28.94 31.46 -12.82
N ASN A 35 29.68 30.42 -12.41
CA ASN A 35 31.01 30.57 -11.81
C ASN A 35 32.02 31.19 -12.79
N ASN A 36 32.01 30.76 -14.04
CA ASN A 36 32.85 31.36 -15.08
C ASN A 36 32.49 32.83 -15.30
N LEU A 37 31.21 33.17 -15.31
CA LEU A 37 30.74 34.56 -15.39
C LEU A 37 31.26 35.39 -14.19
N ALA A 38 31.14 34.87 -12.97
CA ALA A 38 31.65 35.53 -11.76
C ALA A 38 33.16 35.82 -11.88
N SER A 39 33.93 34.85 -12.37
CA SER A 39 35.38 35.04 -12.61
C SER A 39 35.65 36.12 -13.67
N SER A 40 34.88 36.13 -14.75
CA SER A 40 34.99 37.14 -15.80
C SER A 40 34.67 38.54 -15.32
N VAL A 41 33.60 38.67 -14.54
CA VAL A 41 33.17 39.92 -13.88
C VAL A 41 34.27 40.45 -12.94
N SER A 42 34.89 39.58 -12.16
CA SER A 42 36.03 39.94 -11.29
C SER A 42 37.21 40.44 -12.11
N GLY A 43 37.53 39.79 -13.26
CA GLY A 43 38.57 40.23 -14.17
C GLY A 43 38.29 41.62 -14.73
N ILE A 44 37.04 41.87 -15.18
CA ILE A 44 36.64 43.19 -15.73
C ILE A 44 36.73 44.26 -14.66
N THR A 45 36.39 43.96 -13.42
CA THR A 45 36.53 44.88 -12.27
C THR A 45 38.00 45.30 -12.11
N GLY A 46 38.94 44.36 -12.25
CA GLY A 46 40.39 44.66 -12.23
C GLY A 46 40.81 45.59 -13.35
N PHE A 47 40.30 45.36 -14.58
CA PHE A 47 40.56 46.25 -15.74
C PHE A 47 40.02 47.65 -15.52
N VAL A 48 38.77 47.78 -15.06
CA VAL A 48 38.15 49.08 -14.74
C VAL A 48 38.97 49.87 -13.74
N ASN A 49 39.39 49.20 -12.66
CA ASN A 49 40.27 49.84 -11.66
C ASN A 49 41.58 50.32 -12.28
N THR A 50 42.19 49.53 -13.15
CA THR A 50 43.44 49.93 -13.86
C THR A 50 43.17 51.13 -14.78
N ILE A 51 42.06 51.18 -15.53
CA ILE A 51 41.68 52.34 -16.38
C ILE A 51 41.48 53.58 -15.53
N THR A 52 40.81 53.47 -14.39
CA THR A 52 40.64 54.60 -13.42
C THR A 52 42.00 55.11 -12.96
N GLN A 53 42.91 54.24 -12.57
CA GLN A 53 44.28 54.64 -12.17
C GLN A 53 45.07 55.36 -13.29
N ILE A 54 44.94 54.84 -14.53
CA ILE A 54 45.59 55.48 -15.69
C ILE A 54 44.98 56.85 -15.94
N ALA A 55 43.65 56.98 -15.88
CA ALA A 55 42.97 58.28 -16.05
C ALA A 55 43.38 59.27 -15.00
N ASP A 56 43.47 58.84 -13.70
CA ASP A 56 43.93 59.70 -12.59
C ASP A 56 45.36 60.16 -12.81
N GLN A 57 46.28 59.24 -13.21
CA GLN A 57 47.67 59.58 -13.52
C GLN A 57 47.77 60.55 -14.72
N THR A 58 46.94 60.31 -15.75
CA THR A 58 46.90 61.18 -16.97
C THR A 58 46.41 62.59 -16.60
N ASN A 59 45.38 62.66 -15.75
CA ASN A 59 44.87 63.93 -15.24
C ASN A 59 45.92 64.71 -14.46
N LEU A 60 46.69 64.01 -13.57
CA LEU A 60 47.81 64.65 -12.82
C LEU A 60 48.92 65.10 -13.76
N LEU A 61 49.31 64.28 -14.77
CA LEU A 61 50.33 64.66 -15.78
C LEU A 61 49.87 65.89 -16.60
N ALA A 62 48.65 65.90 -17.03
CA ALA A 62 48.06 67.01 -17.80
C ALA A 62 48.01 68.31 -16.95
N LEU A 63 47.64 68.17 -15.67
CA LEU A 63 47.67 69.31 -14.75
C LEU A 63 49.06 69.91 -14.57
N ASN A 64 50.07 69.03 -14.38
CA ASN A 64 51.46 69.45 -14.26
C ASN A 64 51.96 70.12 -15.55
N ALA A 65 51.61 69.60 -16.75
CA ALA A 65 51.93 70.14 -18.02
C ALA A 65 51.24 71.53 -18.22
N ALA A 66 50.01 71.67 -17.79
CA ALA A 66 49.31 73.00 -17.89
C ALA A 66 49.95 74.04 -16.96
N ILE A 67 50.38 73.64 -15.79
CA ILE A 67 51.13 74.52 -14.88
C ILE A 67 52.48 74.97 -15.50
N GLU A 68 53.24 74.09 -16.08
CA GLU A 68 54.51 74.38 -16.66
C GLU A 68 54.35 75.19 -17.96
N ALA A 69 53.32 74.97 -18.75
CA ALA A 69 52.90 75.75 -19.89
C ALA A 69 52.56 77.20 -19.50
N ALA A 70 51.78 77.38 -18.43
CA ALA A 70 51.49 78.70 -17.86
C ALA A 70 52.78 79.41 -17.38
N ARG A 71 53.74 78.69 -16.86
CA ARG A 71 55.02 79.22 -16.39
C ARG A 71 55.93 79.72 -17.52
N ALA A 72 55.77 79.12 -18.74
CA ALA A 72 56.51 79.52 -19.93
C ALA A 72 55.91 80.79 -20.61
N GLY A 73 54.83 81.35 -20.13
CA GLY A 73 54.17 82.54 -20.65
C GLY A 73 53.71 82.43 -22.10
N GLU A 74 53.93 83.42 -22.94
CA GLU A 74 53.48 83.43 -24.32
C GLU A 74 54.04 82.24 -25.17
N ALA A 75 55.24 81.75 -24.86
CA ALA A 75 55.81 80.59 -25.53
C ALA A 75 55.11 79.24 -25.17
N GLY A 76 54.41 79.16 -24.04
CA GLY A 76 53.70 78.01 -23.59
C GLY A 76 52.25 77.90 -24.00
N ARG A 77 51.67 78.91 -24.65
CA ARG A 77 50.22 79.05 -24.87
C ARG A 77 49.61 77.89 -25.68
N GLY A 78 50.33 77.35 -26.72
CA GLY A 78 49.88 76.18 -27.46
C GLY A 78 49.88 74.88 -26.64
N PHE A 79 50.91 74.75 -25.79
CA PHE A 79 51.02 73.63 -24.90
C PHE A 79 49.94 73.64 -23.77
N ALA A 80 49.54 74.78 -23.25
CA ALA A 80 48.52 74.93 -22.26
C ALA A 80 47.14 74.43 -22.75
N VAL A 81 46.81 74.73 -24.07
CA VAL A 81 45.56 74.23 -24.65
C VAL A 81 45.54 72.74 -24.79
N VAL A 82 46.70 72.16 -25.25
CA VAL A 82 46.80 70.66 -25.32
C VAL A 82 46.72 70.02 -23.98
N ALA A 83 47.39 70.59 -22.98
CA ALA A 83 47.35 70.05 -21.58
C ALA A 83 45.96 70.10 -21.04
N GLU A 84 45.20 71.16 -21.21
CA GLU A 84 43.80 71.26 -20.74
C GLU A 84 42.86 70.27 -21.48
N GLU A 85 43.06 70.05 -22.78
CA GLU A 85 42.28 69.04 -23.54
C GLU A 85 42.59 67.62 -23.07
N VAL A 86 43.87 67.29 -22.81
CA VAL A 86 44.26 65.97 -22.19
C VAL A 86 43.66 65.81 -20.81
N ARG A 87 43.67 66.89 -20.00
CA ARG A 87 43.05 66.88 -18.68
C ARG A 87 41.54 66.56 -18.76
N LYS A 88 40.81 67.18 -19.65
CA LYS A 88 39.39 66.95 -19.92
C LYS A 88 39.09 65.49 -20.36
N LEU A 89 39.93 64.99 -21.30
CA LEU A 89 39.82 63.58 -21.74
C LEU A 89 40.07 62.58 -20.61
N ALA A 90 40.99 62.86 -19.68
CA ALA A 90 41.28 62.05 -18.51
C ALA A 90 40.07 62.04 -17.53
N GLU A 91 39.47 63.22 -17.29
CA GLU A 91 38.22 63.33 -16.47
C GLU A 91 37.04 62.60 -17.10
N GLU A 92 36.87 62.66 -18.42
CA GLU A 92 35.84 61.92 -19.16
C GLU A 92 36.07 60.42 -19.09
N SER A 93 37.34 59.97 -19.20
CA SER A 93 37.72 58.55 -19.09
C SER A 93 37.40 58.02 -17.67
N ASN A 94 37.71 58.80 -16.66
CA ASN A 94 37.42 58.47 -15.25
C ASN A 94 35.93 58.32 -14.98
N ARG A 95 35.11 59.23 -15.53
CA ARG A 95 33.62 59.13 -15.46
C ARG A 95 33.09 57.88 -16.15
N ALA A 96 33.62 57.58 -17.38
CA ALA A 96 33.21 56.39 -18.10
C ALA A 96 33.61 55.12 -17.37
N ALA A 97 34.84 55.06 -16.80
CA ALA A 97 35.27 53.91 -15.99
C ALA A 97 34.39 53.73 -14.73
N SER A 98 34.02 54.83 -14.04
CA SER A 98 33.10 54.78 -12.89
C SER A 98 31.73 54.21 -13.26
N GLU A 99 31.16 54.64 -14.42
CA GLU A 99 29.86 54.13 -14.92
C GLU A 99 29.93 52.63 -15.24
N VAL A 100 31.00 52.17 -15.91
CA VAL A 100 31.25 50.77 -16.17
C VAL A 100 31.40 50.02 -14.85
N GLY A 101 32.12 50.55 -13.87
CA GLY A 101 32.29 49.97 -12.52
C GLY A 101 30.94 49.74 -11.80
N ARG A 102 30.02 50.71 -11.91
CA ARG A 102 28.68 50.58 -11.36
C ARG A 102 27.91 49.42 -12.03
N VAL A 103 27.91 49.33 -13.34
CA VAL A 103 27.25 48.24 -14.09
C VAL A 103 27.85 46.88 -13.73
N ILE A 104 29.16 46.78 -13.61
CA ILE A 104 29.85 45.56 -13.20
C ILE A 104 29.48 45.16 -11.79
N GLY A 105 29.33 46.09 -10.86
CA GLY A 105 28.85 45.84 -9.50
C GLY A 105 27.43 45.25 -9.49
N GLU A 106 26.53 45.77 -10.32
CA GLU A 106 25.18 45.22 -10.47
C GLU A 106 25.18 43.78 -11.03
N ILE A 107 26.05 43.51 -12.02
CA ILE A 107 26.21 42.15 -12.61
C ILE A 107 26.76 41.21 -11.56
N SER A 108 27.77 41.62 -10.76
CA SER A 108 28.33 40.81 -9.68
C SER A 108 27.26 40.40 -8.67
N GLN A 109 26.45 41.34 -8.21
CA GLN A 109 25.36 41.07 -7.29
C GLN A 109 24.32 40.07 -7.85
N LYS A 110 23.91 40.27 -9.12
CA LYS A 110 22.97 39.34 -9.80
C LYS A 110 23.57 37.94 -9.94
N THR A 111 24.87 37.82 -10.17
CA THR A 111 25.59 36.57 -10.30
C THR A 111 25.65 35.83 -8.95
N GLU A 112 25.88 36.54 -7.87
CA GLU A 112 25.83 35.97 -6.50
C GLU A 112 24.44 35.44 -6.14
N HIS A 113 23.38 36.20 -6.46
CA HIS A 113 22.01 35.73 -6.29
C HIS A 113 21.72 34.46 -7.11
N ALA A 114 22.13 34.44 -8.38
CA ALA A 114 21.95 33.27 -9.25
C ALA A 114 22.66 32.02 -8.69
N LEU A 115 23.86 32.18 -8.09
CA LEU A 115 24.56 31.08 -7.42
C LEU A 115 23.84 30.58 -6.16
N ALA A 116 23.24 31.49 -5.38
CA ALA A 116 22.46 31.10 -4.19
C ALA A 116 21.20 30.32 -4.58
N ASP A 117 20.44 30.79 -5.59
CA ASP A 117 19.25 30.13 -6.12
C ASP A 117 19.57 28.74 -6.70
N GLN A 118 20.71 28.65 -7.39
CA GLN A 118 21.19 27.39 -7.95
C GLN A 118 21.50 26.36 -6.85
N LYS A 119 22.12 26.77 -5.72
CA LYS A 119 22.33 25.87 -4.58
C LYS A 119 21.01 25.35 -4.00
N GLY A 120 20.02 26.22 -3.86
CA GLY A 120 18.69 25.85 -3.43
C GLY A 120 18.03 24.81 -4.36
N SER A 121 18.14 25.03 -5.67
CA SER A 121 17.63 24.12 -6.69
C SER A 121 18.27 22.73 -6.63
N VAL A 122 19.59 22.66 -6.45
CA VAL A 122 20.32 21.37 -6.30
C VAL A 122 19.84 20.60 -5.08
N GLU A 123 19.62 21.25 -3.96
CA GLU A 123 19.11 20.57 -2.75
C GLU A 123 17.66 20.07 -2.96
N GLN A 124 16.80 20.85 -3.60
CA GLN A 124 15.44 20.40 -3.94
C GLN A 124 15.45 19.18 -4.86
N ILE A 125 16.31 19.17 -5.88
CA ILE A 125 16.50 18.02 -6.77
C ILE A 125 16.92 16.79 -5.99
N ARG A 126 17.85 16.92 -5.04
CA ARG A 126 18.28 15.81 -4.17
C ARG A 126 17.12 15.24 -3.37
N GLN A 127 16.28 16.10 -2.80
CA GLN A 127 15.10 15.67 -2.04
C GLN A 127 14.05 14.98 -2.94
N LEU A 128 13.89 15.44 -4.19
CA LEU A 128 13.00 14.79 -5.16
C LEU A 128 13.46 13.36 -5.48
N VAL A 129 14.77 13.12 -5.63
CA VAL A 129 15.30 11.75 -5.83
C VAL A 129 15.00 10.84 -4.66
N VAL A 130 15.16 11.34 -3.43
CA VAL A 130 14.84 10.56 -2.22
C VAL A 130 13.37 10.19 -2.18
N ARG A 131 12.49 11.17 -2.38
CA ARG A 131 11.03 10.94 -2.37
C ARG A 131 10.57 10.00 -3.47
N ALA A 132 11.15 10.10 -4.66
CA ALA A 132 10.83 9.19 -5.77
C ALA A 132 11.22 7.73 -5.43
N LYS A 133 12.36 7.51 -4.78
CA LYS A 133 12.78 6.17 -4.31
C LYS A 133 11.87 5.63 -3.22
N GLU A 134 11.46 6.46 -2.26
CA GLU A 134 10.51 6.07 -1.22
C GLU A 134 9.16 5.68 -1.82
N THR A 135 8.66 6.47 -2.77
CA THR A 135 7.41 6.16 -3.48
C THR A 135 7.52 4.87 -4.29
N LYS A 136 8.68 4.60 -4.94
CA LYS A 136 8.90 3.32 -5.63
C LYS A 136 8.81 2.15 -4.65
N ALA A 137 9.44 2.24 -3.50
CA ALA A 137 9.40 1.17 -2.49
C ALA A 137 7.96 0.88 -2.01
N VAL A 138 7.13 1.93 -1.87
CA VAL A 138 5.70 1.76 -1.54
C VAL A 138 4.93 1.05 -2.66
N ILE A 139 5.20 1.39 -3.93
CA ILE A 139 4.58 0.72 -5.07
C ILE A 139 4.99 -0.75 -5.14
N ASP A 140 6.27 -1.06 -4.94
CA ASP A 140 6.78 -2.44 -4.93
C ASP A 140 6.09 -3.26 -3.81
N ASP A 141 5.88 -2.68 -2.61
CA ASP A 141 5.13 -3.31 -1.52
C ASP A 141 3.65 -3.55 -1.88
N VAL A 142 3.02 -2.60 -2.60
CA VAL A 142 1.65 -2.78 -3.11
C VAL A 142 1.58 -3.96 -4.08
N VAL A 143 2.54 -4.11 -5.01
CA VAL A 143 2.58 -5.24 -5.95
C VAL A 143 2.67 -6.57 -5.19
N LEU A 144 3.55 -6.66 -4.20
CA LEU A 144 3.69 -7.87 -3.35
C LEU A 144 2.39 -8.21 -2.60
N LYS A 145 1.73 -7.21 -2.01
CA LYS A 145 0.47 -7.41 -1.30
C LYS A 145 -0.67 -7.84 -2.22
N VAL A 146 -0.73 -7.30 -3.45
CA VAL A 146 -1.71 -7.74 -4.47
C VAL A 146 -1.47 -9.19 -4.86
N GLY A 147 -0.21 -9.62 -5.01
CA GLY A 147 0.15 -11.03 -5.22
C GLY A 147 -0.40 -11.93 -4.12
N ALA A 148 -0.14 -11.59 -2.85
CA ALA A 148 -0.64 -12.35 -1.69
C ALA A 148 -2.19 -12.38 -1.62
N ILE A 149 -2.87 -11.28 -1.97
CA ILE A 149 -4.34 -11.26 -2.06
C ILE A 149 -4.83 -12.23 -3.13
N THR A 150 -4.17 -12.29 -4.28
CA THR A 150 -4.54 -13.22 -5.38
C THR A 150 -4.43 -14.67 -4.93
N GLU A 151 -3.36 -15.05 -4.23
CA GLU A 151 -3.18 -16.39 -3.66
C GLU A 151 -4.28 -16.72 -2.63
N ASN A 152 -4.60 -15.76 -1.74
CA ASN A 152 -5.67 -15.94 -0.77
C ASN A 152 -7.04 -16.13 -1.44
N VAL A 153 -7.34 -15.38 -2.51
CA VAL A 153 -8.60 -15.54 -3.27
C VAL A 153 -8.67 -16.93 -3.92
N GLN A 154 -7.57 -17.45 -4.47
CA GLN A 154 -7.51 -18.81 -5.00
C GLN A 154 -7.74 -19.87 -3.92
N SER A 155 -7.15 -19.69 -2.73
CA SER A 155 -7.37 -20.58 -1.57
C SER A 155 -8.83 -20.55 -1.12
N ILE A 156 -9.45 -19.37 -1.04
CA ILE A 156 -10.88 -19.24 -0.72
C ILE A 156 -11.75 -19.96 -1.77
N ALA A 157 -11.43 -19.82 -3.05
CA ALA A 157 -12.18 -20.50 -4.11
C ALA A 157 -12.10 -22.03 -3.98
N ALA A 158 -10.92 -22.59 -3.64
CA ALA A 158 -10.76 -24.01 -3.39
C ALA A 158 -11.58 -24.46 -2.16
N THR A 159 -11.53 -23.72 -1.05
CA THR A 159 -12.30 -23.99 0.16
C THR A 159 -13.82 -23.94 -0.11
N MET A 160 -14.28 -23.01 -0.94
CA MET A 160 -15.68 -22.91 -1.35
C MET A 160 -16.15 -24.13 -2.18
N GLN A 161 -15.28 -24.69 -3.04
CA GLN A 161 -15.59 -25.92 -3.76
C GLN A 161 -15.71 -27.12 -2.81
N GLU A 162 -14.79 -27.26 -1.85
CA GLU A 162 -14.86 -28.31 -0.83
C GLU A 162 -16.10 -28.17 0.06
N GLN A 163 -16.46 -26.95 0.44
CA GLN A 163 -17.65 -26.67 1.23
C GLN A 163 -18.94 -26.98 0.44
N SER A 164 -18.97 -26.75 -0.87
CA SER A 164 -20.08 -27.11 -1.72
C SER A 164 -20.27 -28.63 -1.80
N ALA A 165 -19.17 -29.38 -1.97
CA ALA A 165 -19.22 -30.85 -1.95
C ALA A 165 -19.70 -31.39 -0.59
N SER A 166 -19.23 -30.82 0.51
CA SER A 166 -19.68 -31.22 1.88
C SER A 166 -21.17 -30.90 2.09
N ALA A 167 -21.69 -29.79 1.52
CA ALA A 167 -23.12 -29.46 1.60
C ALA A 167 -23.98 -30.45 0.80
N GLU A 168 -23.51 -30.91 -0.35
CA GLU A 168 -24.17 -31.95 -1.15
C GLU A 168 -24.21 -33.29 -0.38
N GLU A 169 -23.09 -33.69 0.24
CA GLU A 169 -23.02 -34.90 1.06
C GLU A 169 -23.96 -34.81 2.28
N MET A 170 -24.01 -33.64 2.93
CA MET A 170 -24.92 -33.38 4.05
C MET A 170 -26.39 -33.49 3.61
N THR A 171 -26.74 -32.99 2.45
CA THR A 171 -28.08 -33.10 1.87
C THR A 171 -28.47 -34.57 1.64
N ALA A 172 -27.58 -35.36 1.06
CA ALA A 172 -27.79 -36.78 0.87
C ALA A 172 -27.91 -37.54 2.21
N GLY A 173 -27.12 -37.16 3.22
CA GLY A 173 -27.25 -37.68 4.59
C GLY A 173 -28.60 -37.38 5.24
N MET A 174 -29.11 -36.16 5.06
CA MET A 174 -30.42 -35.76 5.57
C MET A 174 -31.57 -36.51 4.88
N ASP A 175 -31.46 -36.80 3.57
CA ASP A 175 -32.41 -37.66 2.85
C ASP A 175 -32.40 -39.10 3.40
N HIS A 176 -31.25 -39.62 3.78
CA HIS A 176 -31.12 -40.92 4.43
C HIS A 176 -31.80 -40.93 5.79
N VAL A 177 -31.55 -39.89 6.61
CA VAL A 177 -32.19 -39.75 7.97
C VAL A 177 -33.70 -39.66 7.80
N ALA A 178 -34.23 -38.91 6.83
CA ALA A 178 -35.64 -38.80 6.58
C ALA A 178 -36.29 -40.18 6.21
N ARG A 179 -35.61 -40.95 5.34
CA ARG A 179 -36.07 -42.31 4.98
C ARG A 179 -36.04 -43.24 6.18
N SER A 180 -34.96 -43.27 6.96
CA SER A 180 -34.90 -44.10 8.19
C SER A 180 -35.98 -43.71 9.20
N GLY A 181 -36.27 -42.41 9.32
CA GLY A 181 -37.38 -41.93 10.16
C GLY A 181 -38.74 -42.48 9.73
N ALA A 182 -39.01 -42.54 8.41
CA ALA A 182 -40.25 -43.12 7.86
C ALA A 182 -40.32 -44.64 8.12
N GLU A 183 -39.22 -45.39 7.93
CA GLU A 183 -39.13 -46.80 8.24
C GLU A 183 -39.39 -47.09 9.73
N ILE A 184 -38.84 -46.31 10.63
CA ILE A 184 -39.08 -46.40 12.08
C ILE A 184 -40.56 -46.18 12.38
N ALA A 185 -41.21 -45.18 11.77
CA ALA A 185 -42.64 -44.93 11.97
C ALA A 185 -43.49 -46.11 11.51
N GLU A 186 -43.17 -46.76 10.40
CA GLU A 186 -43.86 -47.98 9.91
C GLU A 186 -43.64 -49.16 10.89
N GLN A 187 -42.41 -49.33 11.41
CA GLN A 187 -42.12 -50.35 12.40
C GLN A 187 -42.92 -50.14 13.70
N VAL A 188 -43.05 -48.89 14.18
CA VAL A 188 -43.85 -48.56 15.38
C VAL A 188 -45.32 -48.92 15.14
N GLU A 189 -45.88 -48.67 13.93
CA GLU A 189 -47.25 -49.06 13.61
C GLU A 189 -47.43 -50.58 13.61
N ASN A 190 -46.47 -51.33 13.05
CA ASN A 190 -46.46 -52.79 13.10
C ASN A 190 -46.36 -53.33 14.54
N ILE A 191 -45.54 -52.73 15.41
CA ILE A 191 -45.45 -53.06 16.83
C ILE A 191 -46.83 -52.83 17.53
N ASN A 192 -47.48 -51.70 17.30
CA ASN A 192 -48.80 -51.41 17.83
C ASN A 192 -49.83 -52.46 17.44
N ARG A 193 -49.85 -52.89 16.14
CA ARG A 193 -50.75 -53.94 15.66
C ARG A 193 -50.45 -55.26 16.36
N SER A 194 -49.18 -55.65 16.50
CA SER A 194 -48.81 -56.87 17.24
C SER A 194 -49.17 -56.83 18.74
N MET A 195 -49.10 -55.66 19.35
CA MET A 195 -49.55 -55.48 20.74
C MET A 195 -51.06 -55.65 20.88
N ASP A 196 -51.86 -55.17 19.93
CA ASP A 196 -53.32 -55.40 19.90
C ASP A 196 -53.66 -56.89 19.72
N GLU A 197 -52.96 -57.61 18.82
CA GLU A 197 -53.13 -59.06 18.67
C GLU A 197 -52.72 -59.81 19.92
N GLN A 198 -51.61 -59.40 20.58
CA GLN A 198 -51.18 -60.01 21.84
C GLN A 198 -52.20 -59.75 22.98
N GLY A 199 -52.82 -58.57 23.01
CA GLY A 199 -53.91 -58.27 23.91
C GLY A 199 -55.10 -59.22 23.75
N ARG A 200 -55.58 -59.44 22.55
CA ARG A 200 -56.63 -60.35 22.17
C ARG A 200 -56.30 -61.83 22.54
N MET A 201 -55.06 -62.24 22.28
CA MET A 201 -54.57 -63.58 22.64
C MET A 201 -54.53 -63.76 24.11
N THR A 202 -54.15 -62.77 24.94
CA THR A 202 -54.15 -62.78 26.39
C THR A 202 -55.58 -62.90 26.91
N GLU A 203 -56.57 -62.20 26.36
CA GLU A 203 -57.97 -62.34 26.71
C GLU A 203 -58.49 -63.75 26.37
N SER A 204 -58.09 -64.31 25.23
CA SER A 204 -58.48 -65.69 24.88
C SER A 204 -57.88 -66.74 25.82
N ILE A 205 -56.63 -66.57 26.24
CA ILE A 205 -55.94 -67.40 27.19
C ILE A 205 -56.67 -67.30 28.55
N ALA A 206 -57.02 -66.06 28.98
CA ALA A 206 -57.82 -65.90 30.26
C ALA A 206 -59.14 -66.58 30.16
N SER A 207 -59.90 -66.49 29.05
CA SER A 207 -61.18 -67.24 28.87
C SER A 207 -60.94 -68.74 28.94
N THR A 208 -59.96 -69.27 28.18
CA THR A 208 -59.65 -70.71 28.24
C THR A 208 -59.21 -71.19 29.62
N ALA A 209 -58.55 -70.39 30.43
CA ALA A 209 -58.18 -70.70 31.78
C ALA A 209 -59.45 -70.82 32.68
N VAL A 210 -60.46 -69.96 32.50
CA VAL A 210 -61.74 -70.05 33.18
C VAL A 210 -62.47 -71.34 32.78
N ASP A 211 -62.58 -71.68 31.49
CA ASP A 211 -63.17 -72.88 30.97
C ASP A 211 -62.52 -74.18 31.59
N LEU A 212 -61.16 -74.14 31.70
CA LEU A 212 -60.41 -75.23 32.30
C LEU A 212 -60.72 -75.39 33.84
N VAL A 213 -60.94 -74.30 34.57
CA VAL A 213 -61.40 -74.37 35.98
C VAL A 213 -62.75 -74.97 36.07
N ASP A 214 -63.72 -74.54 35.23
CA ASP A 214 -65.08 -75.08 35.19
C ASP A 214 -65.06 -76.59 34.84
N LEU A 215 -64.31 -77.02 33.87
CA LEU A 215 -64.13 -78.42 33.50
C LEU A 215 -63.48 -79.22 34.59
N SER A 216 -62.52 -78.70 35.34
CA SER A 216 -61.87 -79.30 36.46
C SER A 216 -62.87 -79.53 37.59
N GLU A 217 -63.80 -78.60 37.89
CA GLU A 217 -64.83 -78.70 38.83
C GLU A 217 -65.89 -79.80 38.44
N GLU A 218 -66.25 -79.84 37.16
CA GLU A 218 -67.15 -80.84 36.58
C GLU A 218 -66.56 -82.26 36.72
N LEU A 219 -65.28 -82.42 36.39
CA LEU A 219 -64.52 -83.65 36.55
C LEU A 219 -64.50 -84.08 38.04
N GLN A 220 -64.22 -83.11 38.97
CA GLN A 220 -64.25 -83.41 40.42
C GLN A 220 -65.64 -83.90 40.85
N ARG A 221 -66.71 -83.26 40.38
CA ARG A 221 -68.11 -83.69 40.67
C ARG A 221 -68.40 -85.09 40.14
N SER A 222 -67.95 -85.39 38.92
CA SER A 222 -68.09 -86.68 38.29
C SER A 222 -67.35 -87.79 39.05
N VAL A 223 -66.10 -87.53 39.44
CA VAL A 223 -65.30 -88.45 40.24
C VAL A 223 -65.92 -88.66 41.66
N ALA A 224 -66.46 -87.62 42.28
CA ALA A 224 -67.16 -87.73 43.54
C ALA A 224 -68.40 -88.66 43.45
N ARG A 225 -69.11 -88.68 42.30
CA ARG A 225 -70.18 -89.64 42.05
C ARG A 225 -69.74 -91.09 42.02
N PHE A 226 -68.54 -91.41 41.48
CA PHE A 226 -67.99 -92.76 41.41
C PHE A 226 -67.48 -93.25 42.80
N LYS A 227 -67.12 -92.41 43.72
CA LYS A 227 -66.68 -92.83 45.12
C LYS A 227 -67.78 -93.32 46.00
N THR A 228 -69.02 -93.07 45.71
CA THR A 228 -70.15 -93.49 46.53
C THR A 228 -70.58 -94.90 46.23
N THR A 229 -69.99 -95.72 45.37
CA THR A 229 -70.41 -97.08 45.02
C THR A 229 -69.41 -98.13 45.48
N ALA A 230 -68.42 -97.90 46.33
CA ALA A 230 -67.37 -98.86 46.78
C ALA A 230 -67.45 -99.19 48.27
N GLU A 231 -68.52 -98.81 48.98
CA GLU A 231 -68.79 -99.28 50.37
C GLU A 231 -70.01 -100.23 50.43
N GLY A 232 -69.83 -101.49 50.06
CA GLY A 232 -70.92 -102.46 50.17
C GLY A 232 -70.62 -103.87 49.70
N THR A 233 -69.51 -104.47 50.12
CA THR A 233 -69.43 -105.96 50.13
C THR A 233 -68.38 -106.41 51.14
N GLY A 234 -68.73 -106.40 52.43
CA GLY A 234 -68.06 -107.11 53.49
C GLY A 234 -68.44 -108.53 53.44
N LEU A 235 -67.66 -109.40 52.87
CA LEU A 235 -67.83 -110.88 53.07
C LEU A 235 -67.14 -111.32 54.35
N ALA A 236 -67.95 -111.72 55.27
CA ALA A 236 -67.56 -112.41 56.52
C ALA A 236 -67.00 -113.83 56.18
N LEU A 237 -65.76 -114.07 56.54
CA LEU A 237 -65.29 -115.44 56.65
C LEU A 237 -65.02 -115.76 58.09
N LYS A 238 -65.84 -116.83 58.53
CA LYS A 238 -65.83 -117.56 59.78
C LYS A 238 -64.69 -118.58 59.79
N LYS A 239 -64.00 -118.65 60.88
CA LYS A 239 -63.11 -119.68 61.45
C LYS A 239 -61.71 -119.68 60.86
#